data_3457023f777c6d0349ee54630a1a2cef
#
_entry.id   3457023f777c6d0349ee54630a1a2cef
#
_cell.length_a   1.000
_cell.length_b   1.000
_cell.length_c   1.000
_cell.angle_alpha   90.00
_cell.angle_beta   90.00
_cell.angle_gamma   90.00
#
_symmetry.space_group_name_H-M   'P 1'
#
loop_
_entity.id
_entity.type
_entity.pdbx_description
1 polymer ?
#
loop_
_entity_poly.entity_id
_entity_poly.type
_entity_poly.pdbx_seq_one_letter_code
_entity_poly.pdbx_strand_id
1 'polypeptide(L)'
;MKRIEMCKFYMARLYRNIFNFVKWVIVSSIVGLVVGSFSTLFAYLLRVVTEVRTQHPELILLLPVAGVVIVFLYGIFHYKNDKGTNMVLSTIHAQTELPFKMAPLIFISTIITHLFGGSAGREGAALQLGGSIGNQLGRWLRFDEKDRRIFVMSGMSAAFSAIFGTPIAAAIFAMEVVSVGVMYYAALVPCVFAALIASKFATNMGISPNVFSIHHLSGFHLIPSIKVIGLALCCAALSVLFCVALHSLGDFYRDKLKNPYVRIIVSSCVIVLLTIILHTTDYMGAGVPVIANAINGKVRPEAFLLKIVFTALTLEAGFRGGEIVPSFYVGATFGCLFGQICGISPSLCAAIGMVAVFCGVTNCPITSMLIAFELFGYDAVPYFLIAISVSYLMSGYYGLYHDQTIVYSKYKTEYINRKARQ
;
A
#
# COMPACT_ATOMS: atom_id res chain seq x y z
N MET A 1 -25.08 -46.41 -22.81
CA MET A 1 -25.53 -45.06 -23.07
C MET A 1 -25.14 -44.09 -21.98
N LYS A 2 -25.53 -44.26 -20.69
CA LYS A 2 -25.19 -43.34 -19.57
C LYS A 2 -23.67 -43.03 -19.36
N ARG A 3 -22.77 -43.98 -19.55
CA ARG A 3 -21.30 -43.77 -19.38
C ARG A 3 -20.71 -42.87 -20.48
N ILE A 4 -21.19 -42.99 -21.73
CA ILE A 4 -20.68 -42.17 -22.85
C ILE A 4 -21.18 -40.72 -22.70
N GLU A 5 -22.43 -40.51 -22.28
CA GLU A 5 -22.96 -39.17 -21.98
C GLU A 5 -22.25 -38.49 -20.82
N MET A 6 -21.93 -39.26 -19.76
CA MET A 6 -21.17 -38.77 -18.63
C MET A 6 -19.73 -38.40 -19.04
N CYS A 7 -19.08 -39.21 -19.88
CA CYS A 7 -17.76 -38.89 -20.42
C CYS A 7 -17.79 -37.61 -21.28
N LYS A 8 -18.78 -37.42 -22.17
CA LYS A 8 -18.94 -36.20 -22.94
C LYS A 8 -19.18 -34.98 -22.06
N PHE A 9 -19.97 -35.12 -21.01
CA PHE A 9 -20.20 -34.04 -20.04
C PHE A 9 -18.92 -33.59 -19.33
N TYR A 10 -18.12 -34.56 -18.83
CA TYR A 10 -16.82 -34.24 -18.18
C TYR A 10 -15.81 -33.65 -19.17
N MET A 11 -15.75 -34.14 -20.39
CA MET A 11 -14.88 -33.61 -21.44
C MET A 11 -15.26 -32.16 -21.81
N ALA A 12 -16.55 -31.86 -21.97
CA ALA A 12 -17.04 -30.53 -22.26
C ALA A 12 -16.75 -29.56 -21.09
N ARG A 13 -16.88 -30.03 -19.84
CA ARG A 13 -16.53 -29.26 -18.65
C ARG A 13 -15.02 -28.98 -18.56
N LEU A 14 -14.20 -29.98 -18.83
CA LEU A 14 -12.74 -29.85 -18.85
C LEU A 14 -12.31 -28.84 -19.92
N TYR A 15 -12.82 -28.97 -21.15
CA TYR A 15 -12.54 -28.02 -22.23
C TYR A 15 -12.89 -26.57 -21.85
N ARG A 16 -14.08 -26.35 -21.27
CA ARG A 16 -14.50 -25.03 -20.80
C ARG A 16 -13.58 -24.48 -19.71
N ASN A 17 -13.13 -25.32 -18.78
CA ASN A 17 -12.23 -24.89 -17.71
C ASN A 17 -10.85 -24.51 -18.27
N ILE A 18 -10.29 -25.31 -19.18
CA ILE A 18 -9.03 -25.03 -19.87
C ILE A 18 -9.14 -23.73 -20.69
N PHE A 19 -10.24 -23.57 -21.46
CA PHE A 19 -10.49 -22.36 -22.23
C PHE A 19 -10.54 -21.11 -21.33
N ASN A 20 -11.27 -21.16 -20.21
CA ASN A 20 -11.34 -20.06 -19.26
C ASN A 20 -9.97 -19.78 -18.62
N PHE A 21 -9.21 -20.79 -18.27
CA PHE A 21 -7.86 -20.62 -17.73
C PHE A 21 -6.96 -19.92 -18.76
N VAL A 22 -6.89 -20.41 -19.98
CA VAL A 22 -6.08 -19.81 -21.06
C VAL A 22 -6.51 -18.38 -21.36
N LYS A 23 -7.84 -18.12 -21.42
CA LYS A 23 -8.39 -16.77 -21.59
C LYS A 23 -7.84 -15.83 -20.51
N TRP A 24 -7.94 -16.22 -19.23
CA TRP A 24 -7.50 -15.35 -18.13
C TRP A 24 -5.98 -15.20 -18.07
N VAL A 25 -5.21 -16.22 -18.43
CA VAL A 25 -3.75 -16.11 -18.53
C VAL A 25 -3.35 -15.10 -19.61
N ILE A 26 -3.94 -15.16 -20.80
CA ILE A 26 -3.63 -14.22 -21.89
C ILE A 26 -4.01 -12.80 -21.50
N VAL A 27 -5.23 -12.62 -21.01
CA VAL A 27 -5.77 -11.30 -20.65
C VAL A 27 -4.96 -10.68 -19.51
N SER A 28 -4.66 -11.42 -18.47
CA SER A 28 -3.87 -10.92 -17.34
C SER A 28 -2.41 -10.64 -17.72
N SER A 29 -1.88 -11.37 -18.70
CA SER A 29 -0.55 -11.08 -19.27
C SER A 29 -0.53 -9.72 -19.97
N ILE A 30 -1.58 -9.39 -20.72
CA ILE A 30 -1.73 -8.06 -21.34
C ILE A 30 -1.85 -6.97 -20.27
N VAL A 31 -2.70 -7.19 -19.25
CA VAL A 31 -2.83 -6.26 -18.12
C VAL A 31 -1.49 -6.07 -17.42
N GLY A 32 -0.77 -7.16 -17.12
CA GLY A 32 0.54 -7.13 -16.49
C GLY A 32 1.58 -6.34 -17.28
N LEU A 33 1.60 -6.51 -18.60
CA LEU A 33 2.51 -5.80 -19.47
C LEU A 33 2.18 -4.30 -19.57
N VAL A 34 0.92 -3.96 -19.81
CA VAL A 34 0.49 -2.55 -19.98
C VAL A 34 0.62 -1.81 -18.64
N VAL A 35 0.01 -2.33 -17.58
CA VAL A 35 0.08 -1.69 -16.25
C VAL A 35 1.51 -1.69 -15.73
N GLY A 36 2.25 -2.79 -15.92
CA GLY A 36 3.66 -2.90 -15.56
C GLY A 36 4.52 -1.83 -16.22
N SER A 37 4.31 -1.56 -17.51
CA SER A 37 5.03 -0.52 -18.24
C SER A 37 4.78 0.88 -17.67
N PHE A 38 3.51 1.26 -17.44
CA PHE A 38 3.16 2.54 -16.82
C PHE A 38 3.68 2.67 -15.39
N SER A 39 3.60 1.60 -14.61
CA SER A 39 4.08 1.58 -13.23
C SER A 39 5.61 1.61 -13.14
N THR A 40 6.30 0.99 -14.08
CA THR A 40 7.77 1.08 -14.22
C THR A 40 8.22 2.50 -14.55
N LEU A 41 7.55 3.15 -15.52
CA LEU A 41 7.78 4.56 -15.83
C LEU A 41 7.54 5.46 -14.62
N PHE A 42 6.45 5.20 -13.88
CA PHE A 42 6.14 5.92 -12.65
C PHE A 42 7.23 5.75 -11.57
N ALA A 43 7.69 4.52 -11.35
CA ALA A 43 8.78 4.24 -10.41
C ALA A 43 10.08 4.91 -10.81
N TYR A 44 10.41 4.91 -12.11
CA TYR A 44 11.59 5.57 -12.65
C TYR A 44 11.54 7.10 -12.42
N LEU A 45 10.42 7.74 -12.78
CA LEU A 45 10.25 9.19 -12.57
C LEU A 45 10.27 9.57 -11.09
N LEU A 46 9.66 8.76 -10.21
CA LEU A 46 9.72 8.98 -8.76
C LEU A 46 11.15 8.86 -8.22
N ARG A 47 11.96 7.96 -8.77
CA ARG A 47 13.38 7.86 -8.43
C ARG A 47 14.12 9.14 -8.85
N VAL A 48 13.95 9.59 -10.09
CA VAL A 48 14.58 10.82 -10.61
C VAL A 48 14.21 12.04 -9.76
N VAL A 49 12.91 12.27 -9.50
CA VAL A 49 12.48 13.44 -8.71
C VAL A 49 12.94 13.35 -7.25
N THR A 50 13.08 12.13 -6.70
CA THR A 50 13.65 11.93 -5.36
C THR A 50 15.13 12.26 -5.32
N GLU A 51 15.90 11.88 -6.35
CA GLU A 51 17.31 12.24 -6.49
C GLU A 51 17.48 13.76 -6.62
N VAL A 52 16.68 14.42 -7.48
CA VAL A 52 16.68 15.89 -7.63
C VAL A 52 16.37 16.57 -6.28
N ARG A 53 15.32 16.14 -5.57
CA ARG A 53 14.98 16.70 -4.26
C ARG A 53 16.09 16.50 -3.22
N THR A 54 16.78 15.36 -3.25
CA THR A 54 17.87 15.08 -2.30
C THR A 54 19.08 15.99 -2.56
N GLN A 55 19.33 16.35 -3.83
CA GLN A 55 20.37 17.30 -4.21
C GLN A 55 19.95 18.75 -3.92
N HIS A 56 18.65 19.05 -3.98
CA HIS A 56 18.04 20.38 -3.83
C HIS A 56 16.99 20.37 -2.72
N PRO A 57 17.38 20.26 -1.42
CA PRO A 57 16.43 20.21 -0.30
C PRO A 57 15.60 21.48 -0.15
N GLU A 58 16.06 22.61 -0.69
CA GLU A 58 15.35 23.88 -0.76
C GLU A 58 14.05 23.83 -1.56
N LEU A 59 13.84 22.83 -2.43
CA LEU A 59 12.60 22.63 -3.18
C LEU A 59 11.37 22.50 -2.27
N ILE A 60 11.53 22.13 -1.00
CA ILE A 60 10.43 22.08 -0.05
C ILE A 60 9.75 23.44 0.16
N LEU A 61 10.47 24.54 0.01
CA LEU A 61 9.91 25.90 0.11
C LEU A 61 8.82 26.16 -0.93
N LEU A 62 8.85 25.44 -2.05
CA LEU A 62 7.87 25.50 -3.12
C LEU A 62 6.68 24.52 -2.91
N LEU A 63 6.66 23.75 -1.82
CA LEU A 63 5.56 22.83 -1.51
C LEU A 63 4.17 23.49 -1.52
N PRO A 64 3.96 24.73 -0.99
CA PRO A 64 2.68 25.42 -1.09
C PRO A 64 2.23 25.65 -2.54
N VAL A 65 3.15 26.06 -3.41
CA VAL A 65 2.88 26.28 -4.85
C VAL A 65 2.53 24.96 -5.52
N ALA A 66 3.30 23.91 -5.26
CA ALA A 66 3.04 22.57 -5.76
C ALA A 66 1.65 22.06 -5.36
N GLY A 67 1.25 22.31 -4.12
CA GLY A 67 -0.07 21.99 -3.63
C GLY A 67 -1.19 22.70 -4.38
N VAL A 68 -1.05 23.99 -4.63
CA VAL A 68 -2.01 24.77 -5.43
C VAL A 68 -2.13 24.19 -6.84
N VAL A 69 -1.02 23.82 -7.47
CA VAL A 69 -1.01 23.20 -8.81
C VAL A 69 -1.78 21.87 -8.80
N ILE A 70 -1.61 21.03 -7.77
CA ILE A 70 -2.34 19.75 -7.65
C ILE A 70 -3.86 20.03 -7.54
N VAL A 71 -4.28 20.93 -6.65
CA VAL A 71 -5.71 21.26 -6.48
C VAL A 71 -6.29 21.82 -7.79
N PHE A 72 -5.54 22.66 -8.50
CA PHE A 72 -5.96 23.24 -9.78
C PHE A 72 -6.12 22.15 -10.86
N LEU A 73 -5.18 21.21 -10.97
CA LEU A 73 -5.28 20.06 -11.90
C LEU A 73 -6.55 19.24 -11.62
N TYR A 74 -6.83 18.91 -10.36
CA TYR A 74 -8.05 18.18 -9.99
C TYR A 74 -9.32 19.00 -10.25
N GLY A 75 -9.23 20.33 -10.15
CA GLY A 75 -10.32 21.26 -10.48
C GLY A 75 -10.66 21.27 -11.97
N ILE A 76 -9.66 21.33 -12.87
CA ILE A 76 -9.84 21.31 -14.33
C ILE A 76 -10.54 20.04 -14.79
N PHE A 77 -10.12 18.90 -14.24
CA PHE A 77 -10.71 17.59 -14.61
C PHE A 77 -12.06 17.32 -13.93
N HIS A 78 -12.62 18.30 -13.19
CA HIS A 78 -13.86 18.19 -12.41
C HIS A 78 -13.85 17.02 -11.41
N TYR A 79 -12.68 16.73 -10.85
CA TYR A 79 -12.45 15.59 -9.95
C TYR A 79 -12.27 16.03 -8.48
N LYS A 80 -13.23 16.85 -7.99
CA LYS A 80 -13.13 17.51 -6.67
C LYS A 80 -13.27 16.55 -5.48
N ASN A 81 -13.94 15.42 -5.65
CA ASN A 81 -14.25 14.45 -4.58
C ASN A 81 -13.48 13.12 -4.78
N ASP A 82 -12.19 13.20 -5.01
CA ASP A 82 -11.36 12.02 -5.09
C ASP A 82 -11.19 11.37 -3.69
N LYS A 83 -11.61 10.11 -3.59
CA LYS A 83 -11.48 9.30 -2.37
C LYS A 83 -10.16 8.51 -2.30
N GLY A 84 -9.21 8.81 -3.19
CA GLY A 84 -7.94 8.11 -3.25
C GLY A 84 -8.11 6.60 -3.49
N THR A 85 -7.33 5.79 -2.77
CA THR A 85 -7.38 4.31 -2.86
C THR A 85 -8.76 3.75 -2.52
N ASN A 86 -9.53 4.41 -1.65
CA ASN A 86 -10.90 3.99 -1.33
C ASN A 86 -11.82 3.93 -2.56
N MET A 87 -11.59 4.78 -3.58
CA MET A 87 -12.38 4.74 -4.80
C MET A 87 -12.16 3.46 -5.59
N VAL A 88 -10.94 2.94 -5.62
CA VAL A 88 -10.63 1.66 -6.28
C VAL A 88 -11.31 0.51 -5.55
N LEU A 89 -11.27 0.50 -4.22
CA LEU A 89 -11.92 -0.51 -3.39
C LEU A 89 -13.46 -0.46 -3.54
N SER A 90 -14.04 0.74 -3.56
CA SER A 90 -15.49 0.89 -3.75
C SER A 90 -15.96 0.41 -5.13
N THR A 91 -15.13 0.54 -6.16
CA THR A 91 -15.44 0.01 -7.51
C THR A 91 -15.55 -1.50 -7.50
N ILE A 92 -14.74 -2.20 -6.72
CA ILE A 92 -14.80 -3.67 -6.60
C ILE A 92 -16.08 -4.10 -5.85
N HIS A 93 -16.50 -3.36 -4.81
CA HIS A 93 -17.67 -3.68 -4.00
C HIS A 93 -19.00 -3.20 -4.60
N ALA A 94 -19.08 -1.91 -4.90
CA ALA A 94 -20.34 -1.17 -5.08
C ALA A 94 -20.68 -0.84 -6.53
N GLN A 95 -19.95 -1.38 -7.50
CA GLN A 95 -20.14 -1.09 -8.94
C GLN A 95 -20.01 0.40 -9.30
N THR A 96 -19.33 1.19 -8.47
CA THR A 96 -19.03 2.58 -8.81
C THR A 96 -18.05 2.64 -9.98
N GLU A 97 -18.25 3.61 -10.87
CA GLU A 97 -17.34 3.76 -12.01
C GLU A 97 -15.97 4.27 -11.55
N LEU A 98 -14.92 3.60 -12.00
CA LEU A 98 -13.53 4.07 -11.87
C LEU A 98 -13.12 4.76 -13.17
N PRO A 99 -13.08 6.09 -13.22
CA PRO A 99 -12.79 6.82 -14.45
C PRO A 99 -11.30 6.74 -14.79
N PHE A 100 -11.00 6.56 -16.08
CA PHE A 100 -9.64 6.51 -16.58
C PHE A 100 -8.84 7.79 -16.29
N LYS A 101 -9.51 8.96 -16.21
CA LYS A 101 -8.90 10.25 -15.88
C LYS A 101 -8.13 10.25 -14.55
N MET A 102 -8.47 9.33 -13.64
CA MET A 102 -7.75 9.17 -12.38
C MET A 102 -6.29 8.74 -12.58
N ALA A 103 -6.00 7.89 -13.58
CA ALA A 103 -4.65 7.38 -13.81
C ALA A 103 -3.63 8.50 -14.08
N PRO A 104 -3.80 9.39 -15.07
CA PRO A 104 -2.87 10.49 -15.29
C PRO A 104 -2.83 11.52 -14.16
N LEU A 105 -3.97 11.78 -13.49
CA LEU A 105 -4.02 12.71 -12.37
C LEU A 105 -3.18 12.24 -11.18
N ILE A 106 -3.39 11.00 -10.73
CA ILE A 106 -2.63 10.45 -9.62
C ILE A 106 -1.14 10.32 -9.95
N PHE A 107 -0.82 9.94 -11.19
CA PHE A 107 0.55 9.83 -11.69
C PHE A 107 1.30 11.15 -11.56
N ILE A 108 0.78 12.22 -12.19
CA ILE A 108 1.42 13.55 -12.20
C ILE A 108 1.46 14.14 -10.79
N SER A 109 0.36 14.10 -10.06
CA SER A 109 0.25 14.73 -8.75
C SER A 109 1.14 14.06 -7.70
N THR A 110 1.32 12.73 -7.77
CA THR A 110 2.26 12.03 -6.87
C THR A 110 3.71 12.40 -7.17
N ILE A 111 4.09 12.53 -8.45
CA ILE A 111 5.42 12.99 -8.84
C ILE A 111 5.68 14.40 -8.30
N ILE A 112 4.71 15.33 -8.44
CA ILE A 112 4.80 16.68 -7.88
C ILE A 112 4.94 16.61 -6.34
N THR A 113 4.12 15.82 -5.65
CA THR A 113 4.22 15.66 -4.20
C THR A 113 5.62 15.20 -3.77
N HIS A 114 6.20 14.22 -4.46
CA HIS A 114 7.53 13.69 -4.12
C HIS A 114 8.66 14.66 -4.47
N LEU A 115 8.54 15.41 -5.56
CA LEU A 115 9.54 16.40 -5.97
C LEU A 115 9.69 17.51 -4.93
N PHE A 116 8.57 18.00 -4.40
CA PHE A 116 8.55 19.11 -3.45
C PHE A 116 8.52 18.67 -1.97
N GLY A 117 8.81 17.39 -1.69
CA GLY A 117 9.07 16.92 -0.34
C GLY A 117 7.84 16.57 0.50
N GLY A 118 6.64 16.44 -0.09
CA GLY A 118 5.48 15.95 0.63
C GLY A 118 5.71 14.54 1.19
N SER A 119 5.29 14.29 2.43
CA SER A 119 5.48 13.02 3.12
C SER A 119 4.43 12.00 2.70
N ALA A 120 4.75 11.21 1.68
CA ALA A 120 3.84 10.20 1.12
C ALA A 120 4.61 9.03 0.53
N GLY A 121 3.97 7.87 0.47
CA GLY A 121 4.41 6.70 -0.29
C GLY A 121 3.97 6.77 -1.76
N ARG A 122 4.27 5.72 -2.49
CA ARG A 122 3.95 5.59 -3.91
C ARG A 122 2.98 4.44 -4.20
N GLU A 123 2.82 3.52 -3.27
CA GLU A 123 2.09 2.26 -3.48
C GLU A 123 0.57 2.49 -3.57
N GLY A 124 -0.02 3.36 -2.73
CA GLY A 124 -1.43 3.73 -2.84
C GLY A 124 -1.75 4.41 -4.19
N ALA A 125 -0.84 5.27 -4.67
CA ALA A 125 -0.95 5.87 -6.01
C ALA A 125 -0.85 4.81 -7.12
N ALA A 126 0.02 3.81 -6.94
CA ALA A 126 0.15 2.68 -7.86
C ALA A 126 -1.13 1.85 -7.95
N LEU A 127 -1.78 1.57 -6.82
CA LEU A 127 -3.06 0.85 -6.80
C LEU A 127 -4.14 1.60 -7.59
N GLN A 128 -4.19 2.93 -7.44
CA GLN A 128 -5.12 3.78 -8.17
C GLN A 128 -4.81 3.79 -9.68
N LEU A 129 -3.53 3.95 -10.03
CA LEU A 129 -3.04 3.91 -11.40
C LEU A 129 -3.39 2.57 -12.07
N GLY A 130 -2.97 1.47 -11.43
CA GLY A 130 -3.16 0.12 -11.95
C GLY A 130 -4.62 -0.29 -12.03
N GLY A 131 -5.41 -0.02 -11.00
CA GLY A 131 -6.85 -0.30 -10.99
C GLY A 131 -7.60 0.47 -12.07
N SER A 132 -7.26 1.76 -12.28
CA SER A 132 -7.87 2.61 -13.32
C SER A 132 -7.54 2.12 -14.72
N ILE A 133 -6.27 1.80 -15.01
CA ILE A 133 -5.85 1.25 -16.31
C ILE A 133 -6.48 -0.14 -16.52
N GLY A 134 -6.48 -1.01 -15.50
CA GLY A 134 -7.10 -2.32 -15.55
C GLY A 134 -8.60 -2.23 -15.89
N ASN A 135 -9.35 -1.36 -15.21
CA ASN A 135 -10.77 -1.13 -15.52
C ASN A 135 -10.98 -0.69 -16.95
N GLN A 136 -10.14 0.23 -17.45
CA GLN A 136 -10.24 0.72 -18.83
C GLN A 136 -9.94 -0.38 -19.87
N LEU A 137 -8.93 -1.22 -19.61
CA LEU A 137 -8.63 -2.38 -20.45
C LEU A 137 -9.83 -3.35 -20.50
N GLY A 138 -10.48 -3.63 -19.35
CA GLY A 138 -11.67 -4.45 -19.32
C GLY A 138 -12.82 -3.87 -20.14
N ARG A 139 -12.99 -2.54 -20.16
CA ARG A 139 -13.97 -1.85 -21.01
C ARG A 139 -13.63 -1.97 -22.50
N TRP A 140 -12.39 -1.72 -22.90
CA TRP A 140 -11.96 -1.80 -24.30
C TRP A 140 -12.10 -3.22 -24.85
N LEU A 141 -11.84 -4.23 -24.02
CA LEU A 141 -12.01 -5.63 -24.36
C LEU A 141 -13.46 -6.12 -24.23
N ARG A 142 -14.42 -5.23 -23.89
CA ARG A 142 -15.87 -5.48 -23.79
C ARG A 142 -16.23 -6.58 -22.79
N PHE A 143 -15.52 -6.67 -21.69
CA PHE A 143 -15.89 -7.57 -20.60
C PHE A 143 -17.05 -7.00 -19.78
N ASP A 144 -17.86 -7.89 -19.20
CA ASP A 144 -18.98 -7.51 -18.34
C ASP A 144 -18.51 -6.88 -17.02
N GLU A 145 -19.42 -6.32 -16.24
CA GLU A 145 -19.08 -5.62 -14.99
C GLU A 145 -18.45 -6.53 -13.94
N LYS A 146 -18.80 -7.81 -13.90
CA LYS A 146 -18.26 -8.78 -12.95
C LYS A 146 -16.81 -9.11 -13.29
N ASP A 147 -16.54 -9.39 -14.55
CA ASP A 147 -15.19 -9.64 -15.05
C ASP A 147 -14.32 -8.39 -14.95
N ARG A 148 -14.86 -7.16 -15.11
CA ARG A 148 -14.10 -5.91 -14.95
C ARG A 148 -13.54 -5.72 -13.54
N ARG A 149 -14.19 -6.22 -12.49
CA ARG A 149 -13.63 -6.21 -11.14
C ARG A 149 -12.33 -7.01 -11.06
N ILE A 150 -12.24 -8.12 -11.78
CA ILE A 150 -11.03 -8.93 -11.88
C ILE A 150 -9.92 -8.13 -12.59
N PHE A 151 -10.26 -7.36 -13.63
CA PHE A 151 -9.31 -6.45 -14.29
C PHE A 151 -8.79 -5.37 -13.35
N VAL A 152 -9.64 -4.77 -12.52
CA VAL A 152 -9.22 -3.79 -11.50
C VAL A 152 -8.22 -4.42 -10.53
N MET A 153 -8.55 -5.60 -9.97
CA MET A 153 -7.65 -6.31 -9.04
C MET A 153 -6.34 -6.73 -9.71
N SER A 154 -6.39 -7.23 -10.96
CA SER A 154 -5.19 -7.58 -11.72
C SER A 154 -4.30 -6.36 -12.00
N GLY A 155 -4.93 -5.21 -12.30
CA GLY A 155 -4.21 -3.95 -12.48
C GLY A 155 -3.57 -3.45 -11.18
N MET A 156 -4.29 -3.53 -10.05
CA MET A 156 -3.72 -3.23 -8.72
C MET A 156 -2.51 -4.12 -8.42
N SER A 157 -2.65 -5.42 -8.65
CA SER A 157 -1.61 -6.43 -8.44
C SER A 157 -0.38 -6.15 -9.30
N ALA A 158 -0.55 -5.89 -10.59
CA ALA A 158 0.52 -5.56 -11.51
C ALA A 158 1.28 -4.29 -11.11
N ALA A 159 0.55 -3.23 -10.77
CA ALA A 159 1.16 -1.95 -10.40
C ALA A 159 1.93 -2.03 -9.08
N PHE A 160 1.34 -2.65 -8.07
CA PHE A 160 2.01 -2.84 -6.78
C PHE A 160 3.28 -3.67 -6.95
N SER A 161 3.20 -4.77 -7.71
CA SER A 161 4.32 -5.67 -8.00
C SER A 161 5.47 -4.96 -8.71
N ALA A 162 5.18 -4.17 -9.75
CA ALA A 162 6.19 -3.44 -10.51
C ALA A 162 6.94 -2.40 -9.68
N ILE A 163 6.26 -1.76 -8.71
CA ILE A 163 6.82 -0.67 -7.91
C ILE A 163 7.54 -1.20 -6.67
N PHE A 164 6.98 -2.23 -6.02
CA PHE A 164 7.48 -2.72 -4.74
C PHE A 164 8.42 -3.91 -4.88
N GLY A 165 8.30 -4.65 -5.99
CA GLY A 165 9.16 -5.80 -6.27
C GLY A 165 8.76 -7.08 -5.52
N THR A 166 7.51 -7.17 -5.04
CA THR A 166 6.96 -8.31 -4.28
C THR A 166 5.76 -8.89 -5.01
N PRO A 167 5.96 -9.72 -6.06
CA PRO A 167 4.88 -10.19 -6.91
C PRO A 167 3.88 -11.12 -6.19
N ILE A 168 4.34 -11.94 -5.25
CA ILE A 168 3.46 -12.87 -4.54
C ILE A 168 2.55 -12.09 -3.59
N ALA A 169 3.14 -11.21 -2.80
CA ALA A 169 2.38 -10.33 -1.90
C ALA A 169 1.43 -9.41 -2.66
N ALA A 170 1.85 -8.86 -3.80
CA ALA A 170 1.02 -7.99 -4.64
C ALA A 170 -0.24 -8.70 -5.17
N ALA A 171 -0.11 -9.96 -5.60
CA ALA A 171 -1.25 -10.75 -6.07
C ALA A 171 -2.27 -10.99 -4.96
N ILE A 172 -1.81 -11.34 -3.77
CA ILE A 172 -2.68 -11.58 -2.62
C ILE A 172 -3.25 -10.28 -2.06
N PHE A 173 -2.46 -9.20 -1.99
CA PHE A 173 -2.92 -7.89 -1.52
C PHE A 173 -4.14 -7.39 -2.30
N ALA A 174 -4.11 -7.48 -3.62
CA ALA A 174 -5.22 -7.03 -4.46
C ALA A 174 -6.55 -7.77 -4.15
N MET A 175 -6.48 -9.01 -3.65
CA MET A 175 -7.65 -9.81 -3.28
C MET A 175 -8.04 -9.67 -1.80
N GLU A 176 -7.06 -9.44 -0.92
CA GLU A 176 -7.25 -9.40 0.53
C GLU A 176 -7.71 -8.02 1.02
N VAL A 177 -7.16 -6.94 0.45
CA VAL A 177 -7.42 -5.57 0.90
C VAL A 177 -8.87 -5.13 0.72
N VAL A 178 -9.58 -5.76 -0.18
CA VAL A 178 -10.97 -5.42 -0.50
C VAL A 178 -11.91 -5.75 0.65
N SER A 179 -11.79 -6.97 1.23
CA SER A 179 -12.67 -7.45 2.29
C SER A 179 -11.92 -8.28 3.32
N VAL A 180 -12.02 -7.90 4.57
CA VAL A 180 -11.44 -8.65 5.69
C VAL A 180 -12.31 -9.88 5.99
N GLY A 181 -11.67 -11.05 5.99
CA GLY A 181 -12.32 -12.34 6.24
C GLY A 181 -12.87 -13.04 4.99
N VAL A 182 -12.85 -12.40 3.81
CA VAL A 182 -13.24 -13.02 2.53
C VAL A 182 -12.29 -12.59 1.43
N MET A 183 -11.71 -13.56 0.71
CA MET A 183 -10.86 -13.30 -0.44
C MET A 183 -11.58 -13.55 -1.76
N TYR A 184 -11.30 -12.74 -2.77
CA TYR A 184 -11.82 -12.90 -4.12
C TYR A 184 -10.99 -13.91 -4.95
N TYR A 185 -11.08 -15.21 -4.62
CA TYR A 185 -10.28 -16.28 -5.25
C TYR A 185 -10.46 -16.40 -6.77
N ALA A 186 -11.57 -15.92 -7.34
CA ALA A 186 -11.74 -15.86 -8.78
C ALA A 186 -10.68 -14.99 -9.49
N ALA A 187 -10.09 -14.03 -8.76
CA ALA A 187 -9.02 -13.16 -9.26
C ALA A 187 -7.61 -13.75 -9.08
N LEU A 188 -7.45 -14.92 -8.44
CA LEU A 188 -6.14 -15.47 -8.09
C LEU A 188 -5.23 -15.63 -9.32
N VAL A 189 -5.70 -16.38 -10.32
CA VAL A 189 -4.93 -16.60 -11.56
C VAL A 189 -4.63 -15.27 -12.26
N PRO A 190 -5.61 -14.39 -12.52
CA PRO A 190 -5.36 -13.09 -13.13
C PRO A 190 -4.37 -12.22 -12.36
N CYS A 191 -4.48 -12.12 -11.04
CA CYS A 191 -3.58 -11.30 -10.22
C CYS A 191 -2.15 -11.84 -10.20
N VAL A 192 -1.98 -13.16 -10.09
CA VAL A 192 -0.65 -13.80 -10.08
C VAL A 192 0.07 -13.57 -11.41
N PHE A 193 -0.57 -13.86 -12.54
CA PHE A 193 0.07 -13.66 -13.85
C PHE A 193 0.37 -12.19 -14.11
N ALA A 194 -0.55 -11.29 -13.80
CA ALA A 194 -0.34 -9.86 -13.97
C ALA A 194 0.82 -9.35 -13.10
N ALA A 195 0.90 -9.77 -11.83
CA ALA A 195 1.99 -9.40 -10.92
C ALA A 195 3.36 -9.90 -11.38
N LEU A 196 3.46 -11.18 -11.76
CA LEU A 196 4.72 -11.78 -12.19
C LEU A 196 5.26 -11.12 -13.46
N ILE A 197 4.39 -10.86 -14.44
CA ILE A 197 4.77 -10.22 -15.69
C ILE A 197 5.21 -8.77 -15.45
N ALA A 198 4.45 -8.03 -14.64
CA ALA A 198 4.77 -6.65 -14.31
C ALA A 198 6.10 -6.53 -13.53
N SER A 199 6.34 -7.41 -12.55
CA SER A 199 7.59 -7.48 -11.80
C SER A 199 8.77 -7.79 -12.72
N LYS A 200 8.64 -8.80 -13.58
CA LYS A 200 9.70 -9.16 -14.52
C LYS A 200 10.00 -8.03 -15.50
N PHE A 201 8.96 -7.36 -16.00
CA PHE A 201 9.12 -6.19 -16.86
C PHE A 201 9.88 -5.07 -16.14
N ALA A 202 9.47 -4.72 -14.92
CA ALA A 202 10.10 -3.68 -14.11
C ALA A 202 11.59 -3.99 -13.83
N THR A 203 11.89 -5.23 -13.46
CA THR A 203 13.26 -5.69 -13.20
C THR A 203 14.14 -5.60 -14.47
N ASN A 204 13.60 -6.00 -15.63
CA ASN A 204 14.32 -5.89 -16.89
C ASN A 204 14.59 -4.43 -17.31
N MET A 205 13.76 -3.49 -16.84
CA MET A 205 13.93 -2.04 -17.05
C MET A 205 14.78 -1.37 -15.93
N GLY A 206 15.41 -2.14 -15.05
CA GLY A 206 16.35 -1.63 -14.04
C GLY A 206 15.68 -1.15 -12.73
N ILE A 207 14.42 -1.50 -12.48
CA ILE A 207 13.79 -1.29 -11.18
C ILE A 207 14.08 -2.52 -10.32
N SER A 208 15.02 -2.39 -9.39
CA SER A 208 15.38 -3.48 -8.48
C SER A 208 14.36 -3.60 -7.35
N PRO A 209 13.99 -4.83 -6.94
CA PRO A 209 13.19 -5.05 -5.74
C PRO A 209 13.94 -4.58 -4.48
N ASN A 210 13.20 -4.06 -3.51
CA ASN A 210 13.76 -3.77 -2.20
C ASN A 210 13.91 -5.09 -1.42
N VAL A 211 15.14 -5.48 -1.12
CA VAL A 211 15.46 -6.64 -0.28
C VAL A 211 16.31 -6.15 0.87
N PHE A 212 15.99 -6.57 2.08
CA PHE A 212 16.70 -6.19 3.29
C PHE A 212 17.24 -7.43 4.00
N SER A 213 18.44 -7.31 4.53
CA SER A 213 19.05 -8.38 5.34
C SER A 213 18.84 -8.12 6.82
N ILE A 214 18.37 -9.12 7.56
CA ILE A 214 18.27 -9.05 9.01
C ILE A 214 19.61 -9.43 9.62
N HIS A 215 20.15 -8.56 10.46
CA HIS A 215 21.41 -8.78 11.14
C HIS A 215 21.20 -9.34 12.56
N HIS A 216 22.10 -10.22 12.99
CA HIS A 216 22.11 -10.82 14.35
C HIS A 216 20.81 -11.56 14.67
N LEU A 217 20.40 -12.45 13.76
CA LEU A 217 19.27 -13.33 13.99
C LEU A 217 19.73 -14.46 14.94
N SER A 218 19.21 -14.48 16.16
CA SER A 218 19.25 -15.67 17.01
C SER A 218 18.12 -16.60 16.61
N GLY A 219 18.33 -17.91 16.70
CA GLY A 219 17.28 -18.89 16.44
C GLY A 219 15.98 -18.62 17.21
N PHE A 220 14.94 -19.38 16.92
CA PHE A 220 13.66 -19.23 17.59
C PHE A 220 13.73 -19.67 19.05
N HIS A 221 13.59 -18.73 19.99
CA HIS A 221 13.67 -18.95 21.44
C HIS A 221 12.51 -18.28 22.18
N LEU A 222 12.17 -18.82 23.36
CA LEU A 222 11.02 -18.38 24.14
C LEU A 222 11.13 -16.92 24.60
N ILE A 223 12.28 -16.49 25.13
CA ILE A 223 12.47 -15.13 25.65
C ILE A 223 12.34 -14.07 24.55
N PRO A 224 13.02 -14.18 23.40
CA PRO A 224 12.76 -13.28 22.28
C PRO A 224 11.31 -13.29 21.80
N SER A 225 10.64 -14.43 21.78
CA SER A 225 9.25 -14.54 21.37
C SER A 225 8.29 -13.75 22.27
N ILE A 226 8.50 -13.78 23.60
CA ILE A 226 7.71 -12.97 24.54
C ILE A 226 7.93 -11.47 24.28
N LYS A 227 9.18 -11.05 24.04
CA LYS A 227 9.49 -9.65 23.69
C LYS A 227 8.86 -9.24 22.35
N VAL A 228 8.83 -10.14 21.36
CA VAL A 228 8.17 -9.92 20.06
C VAL A 228 6.65 -9.77 20.22
N ILE A 229 6.00 -10.51 21.13
CA ILE A 229 4.59 -10.30 21.47
C ILE A 229 4.40 -8.88 22.04
N GLY A 230 5.26 -8.44 22.94
CA GLY A 230 5.24 -7.06 23.47
C GLY A 230 5.40 -6.01 22.37
N LEU A 231 6.36 -6.20 21.44
CA LEU A 231 6.52 -5.35 20.28
C LEU A 231 5.25 -5.32 19.42
N ALA A 232 4.65 -6.48 19.17
CA ALA A 232 3.46 -6.60 18.33
C ALA A 232 2.24 -5.88 18.93
N LEU A 233 2.06 -5.94 20.26
CA LEU A 233 1.03 -5.17 20.97
C LEU A 233 1.25 -3.66 20.80
N CYS A 234 2.47 -3.18 20.94
CA CYS A 234 2.81 -1.79 20.70
C CYS A 234 2.60 -1.40 19.22
N CYS A 235 2.96 -2.26 18.27
CA CYS A 235 2.73 -2.03 16.84
C CYS A 235 1.23 -1.98 16.50
N ALA A 236 0.39 -2.80 17.14
CA ALA A 236 -1.06 -2.73 17.00
C ALA A 236 -1.60 -1.37 17.48
N ALA A 237 -1.19 -0.90 18.66
CA ALA A 237 -1.56 0.42 19.16
C ALA A 237 -1.07 1.54 18.23
N LEU A 238 0.15 1.42 17.71
CA LEU A 238 0.74 2.38 16.79
C LEU A 238 0.01 2.41 15.43
N SER A 239 -0.47 1.26 14.93
CA SER A 239 -1.27 1.18 13.72
C SER A 239 -2.63 1.88 13.90
N VAL A 240 -3.27 1.71 15.06
CA VAL A 240 -4.49 2.45 15.39
C VAL A 240 -4.21 3.95 15.48
N LEU A 241 -3.13 4.36 16.15
CA LEU A 241 -2.73 5.77 16.23
C LEU A 241 -2.51 6.38 14.84
N PHE A 242 -1.83 5.66 13.94
CA PHE A 242 -1.62 6.10 12.55
C PHE A 242 -2.94 6.32 11.82
N CYS A 243 -3.87 5.35 11.88
CA CYS A 243 -5.19 5.49 11.25
C CYS A 243 -6.00 6.64 11.85
N VAL A 244 -6.04 6.74 13.18
CA VAL A 244 -6.77 7.80 13.88
C VAL A 244 -6.19 9.17 13.56
N ALA A 245 -4.86 9.32 13.52
CA ALA A 245 -4.21 10.58 13.18
C ALA A 245 -4.60 11.08 11.77
N LEU A 246 -4.54 10.19 10.76
CA LEU A 246 -4.97 10.54 9.40
C LEU A 246 -6.44 10.92 9.37
N HIS A 247 -7.32 10.06 9.87
CA HIS A 247 -8.75 10.28 9.80
C HIS A 247 -9.21 11.52 10.56
N SER A 248 -8.68 11.73 11.78
CA SER A 248 -9.05 12.90 12.61
C SER A 248 -8.61 14.21 11.97
N LEU A 249 -7.42 14.25 11.36
CA LEU A 249 -6.95 15.41 10.64
C LEU A 249 -7.78 15.66 9.36
N GLY A 250 -8.16 14.60 8.65
CA GLY A 250 -9.07 14.69 7.50
C GLY A 250 -10.43 15.24 7.87
N ASP A 251 -11.00 14.79 8.98
CA ASP A 251 -12.27 15.32 9.52
C ASP A 251 -12.12 16.79 9.92
N PHE A 252 -11.04 17.13 10.65
CA PHE A 252 -10.75 18.53 11.02
C PHE A 252 -10.64 19.45 9.80
N TYR A 253 -9.93 19.01 8.76
CA TYR A 253 -9.80 19.78 7.53
C TYR A 253 -11.13 19.94 6.79
N ARG A 254 -11.97 18.91 6.78
CA ARG A 254 -13.30 18.97 6.15
C ARG A 254 -14.22 19.96 6.86
N ASP A 255 -14.14 20.01 8.19
CA ASP A 255 -15.00 20.85 8.99
C ASP A 255 -14.53 22.30 9.05
N LYS A 256 -13.23 22.53 9.24
CA LYS A 256 -12.64 23.85 9.50
C LYS A 256 -12.03 24.51 8.26
N LEU A 257 -11.44 23.73 7.34
CA LEU A 257 -10.75 24.23 6.14
C LEU A 257 -11.42 23.71 4.87
N LYS A 258 -12.67 24.11 4.63
CA LYS A 258 -13.49 23.64 3.49
C LYS A 258 -12.91 24.00 2.13
N ASN A 259 -12.20 25.13 2.02
CA ASN A 259 -11.57 25.53 0.77
C ASN A 259 -10.28 24.72 0.55
N PRO A 260 -10.20 23.89 -0.52
CA PRO A 260 -9.05 23.03 -0.77
C PRO A 260 -7.75 23.79 -1.00
N TYR A 261 -7.81 25.01 -1.56
CA TYR A 261 -6.62 25.84 -1.75
C TYR A 261 -6.06 26.35 -0.44
N VAL A 262 -6.92 26.85 0.47
CA VAL A 262 -6.50 27.32 1.80
C VAL A 262 -5.92 26.14 2.59
N ARG A 263 -6.61 25.01 2.57
CA ARG A 263 -6.19 23.80 3.28
C ARG A 263 -4.80 23.36 2.87
N ILE A 264 -4.52 23.25 1.55
CA ILE A 264 -3.24 22.75 1.07
C ILE A 264 -2.10 23.74 1.32
N ILE A 265 -2.38 25.07 1.23
CA ILE A 265 -1.39 26.11 1.54
C ILE A 265 -1.04 26.09 3.03
N VAL A 266 -2.04 26.12 3.92
CA VAL A 266 -1.80 26.12 5.37
C VAL A 266 -1.01 24.89 5.78
N SER A 267 -1.42 23.71 5.32
CA SER A 267 -0.74 22.46 5.66
C SER A 267 0.70 22.41 5.15
N SER A 268 0.94 22.83 3.91
CA SER A 268 2.29 22.86 3.35
C SER A 268 3.18 23.88 4.07
N CYS A 269 2.67 25.05 4.46
CA CYS A 269 3.43 25.99 5.28
C CYS A 269 3.82 25.38 6.64
N VAL A 270 2.92 24.62 7.27
CA VAL A 270 3.24 23.89 8.51
C VAL A 270 4.33 22.85 8.28
N ILE A 271 4.25 22.05 7.20
CA ILE A 271 5.27 21.05 6.84
C ILE A 271 6.63 21.72 6.63
N VAL A 272 6.68 22.82 5.87
CA VAL A 272 7.91 23.59 5.63
C VAL A 272 8.50 24.10 6.94
N LEU A 273 7.66 24.73 7.79
CA LEU A 273 8.08 25.25 9.09
C LEU A 273 8.65 24.14 10.00
N LEU A 274 7.95 23.01 10.10
CA LEU A 274 8.44 21.86 10.88
C LEU A 274 9.76 21.34 10.33
N THR A 275 9.93 21.26 9.01
CA THR A 275 11.19 20.82 8.40
C THR A 275 12.34 21.75 8.74
N ILE A 276 12.11 23.07 8.72
CA ILE A 276 13.11 24.07 9.10
C ILE A 276 13.47 23.95 10.58
N ILE A 277 12.47 23.83 11.47
CA ILE A 277 12.71 23.73 12.93
C ILE A 277 13.46 22.44 13.29
N LEU A 278 13.12 21.32 12.65
CA LEU A 278 13.74 20.02 12.93
C LEU A 278 15.12 19.85 12.27
N HIS A 279 15.51 20.75 11.38
CA HIS A 279 16.77 20.70 10.63
C HIS A 279 17.03 19.32 9.96
N THR A 280 15.99 18.65 9.46
CA THR A 280 16.10 17.33 8.82
C THR A 280 15.10 17.13 7.70
N THR A 281 15.50 16.35 6.70
CA THR A 281 14.68 15.95 5.56
C THR A 281 14.18 14.50 5.66
N ASP A 282 14.42 13.82 6.79
CA ASP A 282 14.14 12.40 7.00
C ASP A 282 12.64 12.04 6.88
N TYR A 283 11.76 13.03 7.11
CA TYR A 283 10.30 12.84 7.07
C TYR A 283 9.67 13.12 5.71
N MET A 284 10.46 13.63 4.74
CA MET A 284 10.01 13.90 3.38
C MET A 284 9.86 12.61 2.55
N GLY A 285 8.94 12.65 1.57
CA GLY A 285 8.70 11.56 0.63
C GLY A 285 8.38 10.24 1.30
N ALA A 286 8.77 9.14 0.69
CA ALA A 286 8.52 7.78 1.19
C ALA A 286 9.40 7.41 2.41
N GLY A 287 10.61 7.96 2.51
CA GLY A 287 11.52 7.70 3.63
C GLY A 287 12.24 6.34 3.59
N VAL A 288 12.38 5.73 2.41
CA VAL A 288 13.04 4.42 2.24
C VAL A 288 14.46 4.36 2.83
N PRO A 289 15.31 5.41 2.69
CA PRO A 289 16.63 5.41 3.33
C PRO A 289 16.58 5.30 4.85
N VAL A 290 15.59 5.92 5.51
CA VAL A 290 15.42 5.85 6.96
C VAL A 290 14.94 4.46 7.39
N ILE A 291 14.08 3.82 6.59
CA ILE A 291 13.69 2.40 6.80
C ILE A 291 14.93 1.51 6.74
N ALA A 292 15.79 1.68 5.73
CA ALA A 292 17.03 0.92 5.60
C ALA A 292 17.96 1.16 6.80
N ASN A 293 18.10 2.40 7.26
CA ASN A 293 18.87 2.72 8.45
C ASN A 293 18.31 2.07 9.72
N ALA A 294 16.99 2.03 9.88
CA ALA A 294 16.33 1.37 11.01
C ALA A 294 16.59 -0.16 10.99
N ILE A 295 16.55 -0.79 9.82
CA ILE A 295 16.90 -2.22 9.66
C ILE A 295 18.37 -2.45 9.98
N ASN A 296 19.25 -1.48 9.73
CA ASN A 296 20.65 -1.53 10.13
C ASN A 296 20.89 -1.12 11.61
N GLY A 297 19.82 -0.99 12.39
CA GLY A 297 19.90 -0.70 13.83
C GLY A 297 20.14 0.77 14.18
N LYS A 298 19.95 1.70 13.24
CA LYS A 298 20.14 3.15 13.46
C LYS A 298 18.80 3.88 13.32
N VAL A 299 18.37 4.56 14.39
CA VAL A 299 17.10 5.28 14.39
C VAL A 299 17.14 6.52 15.28
N ARG A 300 16.39 7.55 14.93
CA ARG A 300 16.03 8.67 15.83
C ARG A 300 14.79 8.27 16.63
N PRO A 301 14.77 8.44 17.96
CA PRO A 301 13.65 7.99 18.79
C PRO A 301 12.28 8.58 18.40
N GLU A 302 12.27 9.83 17.95
CA GLU A 302 11.05 10.57 17.57
C GLU A 302 10.55 10.24 16.14
N ALA A 303 11.33 9.49 15.35
CA ALA A 303 11.09 9.35 13.91
C ALA A 303 9.71 8.80 13.56
N PHE A 304 9.23 7.79 14.29
CA PHE A 304 7.94 7.18 14.04
C PHE A 304 6.77 8.15 14.27
N LEU A 305 6.81 8.98 15.31
CA LEU A 305 5.75 9.96 15.59
C LEU A 305 5.74 11.10 14.58
N LEU A 306 6.91 11.65 14.27
CA LEU A 306 7.02 12.74 13.30
C LEU A 306 6.59 12.30 11.91
N LYS A 307 6.90 11.05 11.51
CA LYS A 307 6.41 10.52 10.23
C LYS A 307 4.90 10.44 10.17
N ILE A 308 4.22 10.06 11.25
CA ILE A 308 2.75 10.09 11.33
C ILE A 308 2.22 11.51 11.07
N VAL A 309 2.78 12.50 11.77
CA VAL A 309 2.36 13.91 11.65
C VAL A 309 2.58 14.45 10.23
N PHE A 310 3.78 14.28 9.68
CA PHE A 310 4.10 14.76 8.33
C PHE A 310 3.24 14.09 7.26
N THR A 311 2.96 12.79 7.40
CA THR A 311 2.13 12.04 6.45
C THR A 311 0.67 12.49 6.54
N ALA A 312 0.13 12.62 7.74
CA ALA A 312 -1.23 13.10 7.94
C ALA A 312 -1.40 14.52 7.37
N LEU A 313 -0.49 15.45 7.70
CA LEU A 313 -0.50 16.82 7.15
C LEU A 313 -0.44 16.81 5.61
N THR A 314 0.36 15.94 5.01
CA THR A 314 0.50 15.87 3.55
C THR A 314 -0.75 15.34 2.88
N LEU A 315 -1.18 14.13 3.25
CA LEU A 315 -2.23 13.42 2.52
C LEU A 315 -3.61 14.05 2.74
N GLU A 316 -3.94 14.40 3.98
CA GLU A 316 -5.25 14.95 4.31
C GLU A 316 -5.44 16.40 3.84
N ALA A 317 -4.33 17.12 3.58
CA ALA A 317 -4.40 18.42 2.93
C ALA A 317 -4.84 18.34 1.46
N GLY A 318 -4.60 17.21 0.80
CA GLY A 318 -4.95 16.98 -0.60
C GLY A 318 -3.76 16.72 -1.52
N PHE A 319 -2.54 16.64 -0.99
CA PHE A 319 -1.42 16.07 -1.75
C PHE A 319 -1.68 14.61 -2.09
N ARG A 320 -1.06 14.13 -3.15
CA ARG A 320 -1.30 12.79 -3.67
C ARG A 320 -0.10 11.87 -3.44
N GLY A 321 -0.41 10.64 -3.06
CA GLY A 321 0.56 9.62 -2.73
C GLY A 321 -0.11 8.42 -2.08
N GLY A 322 0.66 7.62 -1.33
CA GLY A 322 0.15 6.46 -0.61
C GLY A 322 0.53 6.48 0.86
N GLU A 323 -0.25 5.78 1.67
CA GLU A 323 -0.08 5.64 3.12
C GLU A 323 0.77 4.42 3.51
N ILE A 324 0.98 3.47 2.58
CA ILE A 324 1.59 2.16 2.85
C ILE A 324 3.06 2.30 3.29
N VAL A 325 3.91 2.96 2.49
CA VAL A 325 5.33 3.10 2.87
C VAL A 325 5.53 3.97 4.11
N PRO A 326 4.79 5.06 4.32
CA PRO A 326 4.78 5.71 5.63
C PRO A 326 4.46 4.79 6.80
N SER A 327 3.54 3.84 6.67
CA SER A 327 3.26 2.86 7.72
C SER A 327 4.45 1.89 7.94
N PHE A 328 5.12 1.48 6.87
CA PHE A 328 6.39 0.72 6.98
C PHE A 328 7.47 1.51 7.71
N TYR A 329 7.62 2.79 7.38
CA TYR A 329 8.56 3.68 8.06
C TYR A 329 8.28 3.74 9.55
N VAL A 330 7.02 3.99 9.93
CA VAL A 330 6.58 4.06 11.33
C VAL A 330 6.89 2.75 12.05
N GLY A 331 6.55 1.62 11.45
CA GLY A 331 6.80 0.30 12.03
C GLY A 331 8.29 -0.03 12.15
N ALA A 332 9.09 0.24 11.12
CA ALA A 332 10.52 -0.03 11.12
C ALA A 332 11.27 0.81 12.16
N THR A 333 10.98 2.11 12.21
CA THR A 333 11.66 3.03 13.15
C THR A 333 11.27 2.76 14.61
N PHE A 334 9.99 2.51 14.87
CA PHE A 334 9.54 2.11 16.21
C PHE A 334 10.10 0.75 16.61
N GLY A 335 10.08 -0.24 15.71
CA GLY A 335 10.63 -1.58 15.98
C GLY A 335 12.12 -1.53 16.31
N CYS A 336 12.91 -0.76 15.55
CA CYS A 336 14.33 -0.54 15.84
C CYS A 336 14.55 0.05 17.24
N LEU A 337 13.82 1.10 17.59
CA LEU A 337 13.87 1.73 18.92
C LEU A 337 13.52 0.74 20.03
N PHE A 338 12.44 -0.03 19.85
CA PHE A 338 12.04 -1.06 20.80
C PHE A 338 13.13 -2.12 21.00
N GLY A 339 13.77 -2.57 19.90
CA GLY A 339 14.88 -3.52 19.95
C GLY A 339 16.07 -3.00 20.75
N GLN A 340 16.44 -1.73 20.59
CA GLN A 340 17.48 -1.07 21.34
C GLN A 340 17.16 -1.00 22.85
N ILE A 341 15.93 -0.64 23.22
CA ILE A 341 15.50 -0.52 24.61
C ILE A 341 15.39 -1.90 25.28
N CYS A 342 14.81 -2.89 24.58
CA CYS A 342 14.56 -4.21 25.16
C CYS A 342 15.74 -5.19 25.05
N GLY A 343 16.86 -4.79 24.45
CA GLY A 343 18.05 -5.63 24.31
C GLY A 343 17.80 -6.89 23.45
N ILE A 344 17.12 -6.71 22.31
CA ILE A 344 16.98 -7.71 21.23
C ILE A 344 17.45 -7.10 19.92
N SER A 345 17.73 -7.92 18.90
CA SER A 345 18.23 -7.43 17.62
C SER A 345 17.38 -6.27 17.10
N PRO A 346 17.90 -5.03 17.02
CA PRO A 346 17.15 -3.89 16.47
C PRO A 346 16.76 -4.11 15.01
N SER A 347 17.60 -4.82 14.24
CA SER A 347 17.34 -5.18 12.86
C SER A 347 16.11 -6.09 12.74
N LEU A 348 16.04 -7.14 13.56
CA LEU A 348 14.87 -8.04 13.61
C LEU A 348 13.61 -7.28 14.03
N CYS A 349 13.72 -6.45 15.08
CA CYS A 349 12.58 -5.68 15.57
C CYS A 349 12.09 -4.64 14.55
N ALA A 350 12.98 -4.02 13.78
CA ALA A 350 12.63 -3.11 12.70
C ALA A 350 11.84 -3.85 11.59
N ALA A 351 12.31 -5.03 11.17
CA ALA A 351 11.64 -5.85 10.18
C ALA A 351 10.24 -6.30 10.67
N ILE A 352 10.15 -6.78 11.91
CA ILE A 352 8.89 -7.17 12.55
C ILE A 352 7.94 -5.98 12.66
N GLY A 353 8.41 -4.85 13.17
CA GLY A 353 7.61 -3.64 13.33
C GLY A 353 7.03 -3.14 12.00
N MET A 354 7.85 -3.17 10.93
CA MET A 354 7.43 -2.80 9.58
C MET A 354 6.20 -3.59 9.13
N VAL A 355 6.23 -4.91 9.20
CA VAL A 355 5.14 -5.76 8.71
C VAL A 355 3.96 -5.83 9.68
N ALA A 356 4.21 -5.70 11.00
CA ALA A 356 3.16 -5.69 12.01
C ALA A 356 2.30 -4.42 11.95
N VAL A 357 2.93 -3.24 11.79
CA VAL A 357 2.19 -1.98 11.61
C VAL A 357 1.41 -2.00 10.29
N PHE A 358 2.04 -2.45 9.19
CA PHE A 358 1.35 -2.60 7.92
C PHE A 358 0.12 -3.52 8.04
N CYS A 359 0.25 -4.65 8.71
CA CYS A 359 -0.87 -5.56 8.95
C CYS A 359 -2.01 -4.87 9.71
N GLY A 360 -1.69 -4.12 10.77
CA GLY A 360 -2.68 -3.44 11.59
C GLY A 360 -3.41 -2.32 10.84
N VAL A 361 -2.72 -1.55 9.97
CA VAL A 361 -3.33 -0.45 9.21
C VAL A 361 -4.11 -0.93 7.97
N THR A 362 -3.74 -2.07 7.37
CA THR A 362 -4.38 -2.57 6.14
C THR A 362 -5.36 -3.69 6.38
N ASN A 363 -5.32 -4.34 7.53
CA ASN A 363 -6.08 -5.56 7.85
C ASN A 363 -5.78 -6.74 6.90
N CYS A 364 -4.54 -6.84 6.40
CA CYS A 364 -4.10 -7.84 5.42
C CYS A 364 -3.03 -8.76 6.01
N PRO A 365 -3.37 -9.74 6.87
CA PRO A 365 -2.38 -10.58 7.55
C PRO A 365 -1.61 -11.50 6.59
N ILE A 366 -2.26 -12.10 5.59
CA ILE A 366 -1.60 -13.00 4.64
C ILE A 366 -0.63 -12.22 3.76
N THR A 367 -1.06 -11.07 3.24
CA THR A 367 -0.17 -10.17 2.49
C THR A 367 1.03 -9.73 3.33
N SER A 368 0.83 -9.41 4.61
CA SER A 368 1.91 -9.00 5.51
C SER A 368 2.96 -10.08 5.71
N MET A 369 2.53 -11.35 5.81
CA MET A 369 3.44 -12.51 5.86
C MET A 369 4.24 -12.65 4.56
N LEU A 370 3.57 -12.54 3.42
CA LEU A 370 4.22 -12.64 2.11
C LEU A 370 5.19 -11.50 1.85
N ILE A 371 4.85 -10.27 2.26
CA ILE A 371 5.78 -9.12 2.22
C ILE A 371 7.01 -9.42 3.09
N ALA A 372 6.81 -9.97 4.30
CA ALA A 372 7.92 -10.34 5.16
C ALA A 372 8.87 -11.33 4.47
N PHE A 373 8.33 -12.35 3.80
CA PHE A 373 9.14 -13.37 3.10
C PHE A 373 9.86 -12.80 1.88
N GLU A 374 9.18 -11.99 1.07
CA GLU A 374 9.78 -11.42 -0.14
C GLU A 374 10.82 -10.33 0.17
N LEU A 375 10.69 -9.58 1.29
CA LEU A 375 11.62 -8.51 1.66
C LEU A 375 12.78 -8.99 2.55
N PHE A 376 12.53 -9.93 3.46
CA PHE A 376 13.48 -10.31 4.52
C PHE A 376 13.91 -11.79 4.45
N GLY A 377 13.32 -12.59 3.56
CA GLY A 377 13.57 -14.03 3.51
C GLY A 377 12.83 -14.83 4.58
N TYR A 378 13.27 -16.08 4.78
CA TYR A 378 12.52 -17.06 5.57
C TYR A 378 13.09 -17.31 6.98
N ASP A 379 14.22 -16.75 7.32
CA ASP A 379 14.94 -17.07 8.57
C ASP A 379 14.20 -16.63 9.84
N ALA A 380 13.39 -15.56 9.76
CA ALA A 380 12.65 -15.00 10.88
C ALA A 380 11.15 -15.32 10.87
N VAL A 381 10.71 -16.29 10.06
CA VAL A 381 9.29 -16.65 9.87
C VAL A 381 8.50 -16.81 11.16
N PRO A 382 8.96 -17.56 12.20
CA PRO A 382 8.18 -17.72 13.43
C PRO A 382 7.89 -16.40 14.13
N TYR A 383 8.84 -15.46 14.12
CA TYR A 383 8.68 -14.14 14.73
C TYR A 383 7.70 -13.27 13.95
N PHE A 384 7.76 -13.32 12.60
CA PHE A 384 6.80 -12.62 11.76
C PHE A 384 5.38 -13.13 11.96
N LEU A 385 5.19 -14.46 12.02
CA LEU A 385 3.89 -15.09 12.25
C LEU A 385 3.27 -14.64 13.58
N ILE A 386 4.04 -14.66 14.67
CA ILE A 386 3.59 -14.20 15.98
C ILE A 386 3.18 -12.72 15.90
N ALA A 387 4.06 -11.87 15.39
CA ALA A 387 3.84 -10.43 15.42
C ALA A 387 2.65 -10.01 14.55
N ILE A 388 2.53 -10.57 13.35
CA ILE A 388 1.43 -10.27 12.43
C ILE A 388 0.10 -10.74 13.02
N SER A 389 0.05 -11.95 13.60
CA SER A 389 -1.17 -12.49 14.22
C SER A 389 -1.64 -11.65 15.40
N VAL A 390 -0.72 -11.25 16.28
CA VAL A 390 -1.04 -10.40 17.44
C VAL A 390 -1.47 -9.00 16.96
N SER A 391 -0.73 -8.39 16.03
CA SER A 391 -1.05 -7.06 15.52
C SER A 391 -2.41 -7.05 14.80
N TYR A 392 -2.71 -8.07 13.97
CA TYR A 392 -3.99 -8.20 13.30
C TYR A 392 -5.16 -8.24 14.27
N LEU A 393 -5.05 -9.05 15.33
CA LEU A 393 -6.10 -9.18 16.33
C LEU A 393 -6.26 -7.88 17.13
N MET A 394 -5.15 -7.33 17.64
CA MET A 394 -5.15 -6.22 18.58
C MET A 394 -5.36 -4.84 17.95
N SER A 395 -5.18 -4.69 16.62
CA SER A 395 -5.55 -3.45 15.91
C SER A 395 -7.06 -3.24 15.79
N GLY A 396 -7.86 -4.20 16.19
CA GLY A 396 -9.31 -4.11 16.15
C GLY A 396 -9.84 -3.94 14.72
N TYR A 397 -10.82 -3.05 14.58
CA TYR A 397 -11.49 -2.80 13.30
C TYR A 397 -11.02 -1.49 12.63
N TYR A 398 -9.97 -0.88 13.14
CA TYR A 398 -9.35 0.28 12.51
C TYR A 398 -8.63 -0.12 11.23
N GLY A 399 -8.57 0.79 10.26
CA GLY A 399 -7.86 0.59 9.00
C GLY A 399 -7.72 1.89 8.23
N LEU A 400 -6.79 1.93 7.26
CA LEU A 400 -6.58 3.09 6.39
C LEU A 400 -7.74 3.32 5.44
N TYR A 401 -8.41 2.24 5.01
CA TYR A 401 -9.38 2.27 3.94
C TYR A 401 -10.81 2.23 4.46
N HIS A 402 -11.50 3.37 4.41
CA HIS A 402 -12.91 3.49 4.86
C HIS A 402 -13.88 2.57 4.10
N ASP A 403 -13.60 2.30 2.82
CA ASP A 403 -14.45 1.46 1.98
C ASP A 403 -14.08 -0.03 2.07
N GLN A 404 -13.07 -0.41 2.86
CA GLN A 404 -12.79 -1.79 3.21
C GLN A 404 -13.92 -2.34 4.08
N THR A 405 -14.45 -3.51 3.70
CA THR A 405 -15.53 -4.16 4.44
C THR A 405 -14.98 -5.26 5.32
N ILE A 406 -15.32 -5.24 6.60
CA ILE A 406 -15.02 -6.32 7.53
C ILE A 406 -16.22 -7.24 7.58
N VAL A 407 -16.10 -8.41 6.93
CA VAL A 407 -17.20 -9.37 6.75
C VAL A 407 -17.38 -10.23 7.98
N TYR A 408 -16.29 -10.77 8.51
CA TYR A 408 -16.27 -11.57 9.71
C TYR A 408 -15.49 -10.90 10.84
N SER A 409 -15.95 -11.10 12.08
CA SER A 409 -15.28 -10.57 13.26
C SER A 409 -13.85 -11.15 13.39
N LYS A 410 -12.90 -10.30 13.79
CA LYS A 410 -11.55 -10.75 14.13
C LYS A 410 -11.48 -11.53 15.47
N TYR A 411 -12.50 -11.39 16.31
CA TYR A 411 -12.51 -11.91 17.69
C TYR A 411 -13.39 -13.14 17.86
N LYS A 412 -14.43 -13.29 17.02
CA LYS A 412 -15.43 -14.36 17.10
C LYS A 412 -15.78 -14.86 15.72
N THR A 413 -16.26 -16.08 15.60
CA THR A 413 -16.81 -16.63 14.36
C THR A 413 -18.21 -16.06 14.10
N GLU A 414 -18.28 -14.76 13.85
CA GLU A 414 -19.52 -13.99 13.69
C GLU A 414 -19.45 -13.14 12.42
N TYR A 415 -20.54 -13.15 11.66
CA TYR A 415 -20.72 -12.30 10.49
C TYR A 415 -21.16 -10.91 10.94
N ILE A 416 -20.36 -9.86 10.66
CA ILE A 416 -20.62 -8.50 11.13
C ILE A 416 -20.87 -7.50 10.01
N ASN A 417 -20.30 -7.72 8.82
CA ASN A 417 -20.44 -6.91 7.60
C ASN A 417 -20.46 -5.39 7.85
N ARG A 418 -19.39 -4.85 8.41
CA ARG A 418 -19.24 -3.42 8.73
C ARG A 418 -18.04 -2.81 8.02
N LYS A 419 -18.03 -1.48 7.88
CA LYS A 419 -16.86 -0.77 7.36
C LYS A 419 -15.74 -0.63 8.40
N ALA A 420 -14.48 -0.54 7.94
CA ALA A 420 -13.30 -0.56 8.80
C ALA A 420 -13.21 0.59 9.82
N ARG A 421 -13.99 1.65 9.71
CA ARG A 421 -13.97 2.80 10.63
C ARG A 421 -15.08 2.81 11.68
N GLN A 422 -15.97 1.86 11.65
CA GLN A 422 -17.17 1.88 12.52
C GLN A 422 -16.98 1.09 13.80
#